data_e39fd2964c49c55954cbcff4b6e761da
#
_entry.id   e39fd2964c49c55954cbcff4b6e761da
#
_cell.length_a   1.000
_cell.length_b   1.000
_cell.length_c   1.000
_cell.angle_alpha   90.00
_cell.angle_beta   90.00
_cell.angle_gamma   90.00
#
_symmetry.space_group_name_H-M   'P 1'
#
loop_
_entity.id
_entity.type
_entity.pdbx_description
1 polymer ?
#
loop_
_entity_poly.entity_id
_entity_poly.type
_entity_poly.pdbx_seq_one_letter_code
_entity_poly.pdbx_strand_id
1 'polypeptide(L)'
;MRVLIVGAGATGGAFGTRLHEADRDVTYLVRAHRAAALHRDGLRLIAPDGDRTHAVRAVSAIDTTEPYDLVILAVKAPALEQVLDTAAPGIGPATTILPILNGMDHLDTIEQRYPGQVIGGLVKIVATLDESGAIVQMNPLCTMTIGPLHKPLPQRVIDTLDVAGLQLSVSDDITGRLWEKWAFIAAAGVVTCLLRNDIGSIIAAGGEQQIHQAIAETEAVARAAGHPLSPAGHAQSVNILTEPASTFTSSLYRDLQKGEAAEAEHILGALSARADALRVETPLLDLTLTQIRAHHLRHDRKSSVNRPEPDIAPGSIRA
;
A
#
# COMPACT_ATOMS: atom_id res chain seq x y z
N MET A 1 -13.95 19.45 7.53
CA MET A 1 -13.38 18.30 8.24
C MET A 1 -11.88 18.46 8.34
N ARG A 2 -11.32 18.16 9.52
CA ARG A 2 -9.87 18.08 9.73
C ARG A 2 -9.38 16.69 9.30
N VAL A 3 -8.48 16.64 8.36
CA VAL A 3 -7.95 15.38 7.77
C VAL A 3 -6.51 15.16 8.20
N LEU A 4 -6.23 14.02 8.79
CA LEU A 4 -4.85 13.57 9.04
C LEU A 4 -4.46 12.51 8.02
N ILE A 5 -3.41 12.75 7.26
CA ILE A 5 -2.81 11.73 6.38
C ILE A 5 -1.56 11.19 7.05
N VAL A 6 -1.59 9.92 7.42
CA VAL A 6 -0.46 9.23 8.03
C VAL A 6 0.38 8.62 6.91
N GLY A 7 1.50 9.29 6.62
CA GLY A 7 2.41 8.94 5.53
C GLY A 7 2.25 9.84 4.28
N ALA A 8 3.30 10.59 3.94
CA ALA A 8 3.43 11.37 2.71
C ALA A 8 4.37 10.67 1.71
N GLY A 9 4.13 9.37 1.48
CA GLY A 9 4.74 8.58 0.44
C GLY A 9 4.05 8.83 -0.92
N ALA A 10 4.36 7.99 -1.92
CA ALA A 10 3.78 8.12 -3.26
C ALA A 10 2.25 8.15 -3.24
N THR A 11 1.61 7.23 -2.51
CA THR A 11 0.16 7.15 -2.42
C THR A 11 -0.43 8.27 -1.56
N GLY A 12 -0.05 8.35 -0.28
CA GLY A 12 -0.61 9.33 0.66
C GLY A 12 -0.34 10.77 0.26
N GLY A 13 0.82 11.05 -0.32
CA GLY A 13 1.13 12.36 -0.85
C GLY A 13 0.31 12.72 -2.09
N ALA A 14 0.14 11.79 -3.05
CA ALA A 14 -0.64 12.05 -4.25
C ALA A 14 -2.13 12.32 -3.96
N PHE A 15 -2.76 11.54 -3.09
CA PHE A 15 -4.14 11.77 -2.66
C PHE A 15 -4.27 13.04 -1.82
N GLY A 16 -3.33 13.24 -0.87
CA GLY A 16 -3.35 14.40 -0.03
C GLY A 16 -3.10 15.72 -0.76
N THR A 17 -2.32 15.72 -1.85
CA THR A 17 -2.18 16.89 -2.72
C THR A 17 -3.52 17.31 -3.30
N ARG A 18 -4.33 16.38 -3.78
CA ARG A 18 -5.66 16.69 -4.34
C ARG A 18 -6.62 17.22 -3.29
N LEU A 19 -6.59 16.69 -2.08
CA LEU A 19 -7.36 17.23 -0.96
C LEU A 19 -6.90 18.64 -0.61
N HIS A 20 -5.60 18.89 -0.58
CA HIS A 20 -5.03 20.22 -0.33
C HIS A 20 -5.43 21.22 -1.41
N GLU A 21 -5.38 20.84 -2.69
CA GLU A 21 -5.79 21.66 -3.84
C GLU A 21 -7.29 22.00 -3.82
N ALA A 22 -8.11 21.20 -3.15
CA ALA A 22 -9.53 21.44 -2.91
C ALA A 22 -9.80 22.17 -1.58
N ASP A 23 -8.80 22.85 -1.01
CA ASP A 23 -8.88 23.61 0.25
C ASP A 23 -9.38 22.79 1.46
N ARG A 24 -9.07 21.47 1.49
CA ARG A 24 -9.33 20.64 2.68
C ARG A 24 -8.28 20.91 3.76
N ASP A 25 -8.68 20.90 5.03
CA ASP A 25 -7.77 21.06 6.17
C ASP A 25 -6.95 19.78 6.39
N VAL A 26 -5.85 19.67 5.66
CA VAL A 26 -4.97 18.49 5.64
C VAL A 26 -3.73 18.72 6.48
N THR A 27 -3.44 17.75 7.36
CA THR A 27 -2.16 17.64 8.07
C THR A 27 -1.52 16.30 7.73
N TYR A 28 -0.22 16.29 7.46
CA TYR A 28 0.54 15.06 7.24
C TYR A 28 1.29 14.68 8.51
N LEU A 29 1.06 13.46 9.00
CA LEU A 29 1.88 12.84 10.05
C LEU A 29 2.95 11.99 9.38
N VAL A 30 4.21 12.38 9.54
CA VAL A 30 5.36 11.75 8.88
C VAL A 30 6.56 11.70 9.82
N ARG A 31 7.59 10.92 9.48
CA ARG A 31 8.85 10.92 10.23
C ARG A 31 9.51 12.32 10.25
N ALA A 32 10.26 12.64 11.30
CA ALA A 32 10.83 13.98 11.51
C ALA A 32 11.66 14.50 10.32
N HIS A 33 12.49 13.64 9.71
CA HIS A 33 13.26 14.04 8.52
C HIS A 33 12.37 14.39 7.32
N ARG A 34 11.25 13.68 7.13
CA ARG A 34 10.30 13.97 6.06
C ARG A 34 9.50 15.24 6.35
N ALA A 35 9.11 15.49 7.61
CA ALA A 35 8.46 16.74 7.99
C ALA A 35 9.38 17.93 7.70
N ALA A 36 10.65 17.85 8.08
CA ALA A 36 11.65 18.90 7.79
C ALA A 36 11.82 19.15 6.28
N ALA A 37 11.86 18.08 5.46
CA ALA A 37 11.94 18.21 4.01
C ALA A 37 10.67 18.88 3.43
N LEU A 38 9.46 18.46 3.87
CA LEU A 38 8.20 19.06 3.44
C LEU A 38 8.05 20.54 3.82
N HIS A 39 8.55 20.93 4.99
CA HIS A 39 8.57 22.34 5.39
C HIS A 39 9.55 23.19 4.57
N ARG A 40 10.69 22.63 4.17
CA ARG A 40 11.71 23.34 3.40
C ARG A 40 11.36 23.43 1.92
N ASP A 41 10.94 22.31 1.32
CA ASP A 41 10.84 22.13 -0.13
C ASP A 41 9.38 22.08 -0.62
N GLY A 42 8.41 21.92 0.30
CA GLY A 42 7.02 21.63 -0.02
C GLY A 42 6.78 20.18 -0.42
N LEU A 43 5.53 19.86 -0.68
CA LEU A 43 5.10 18.58 -1.26
C LEU A 43 5.03 18.73 -2.78
N ARG A 44 5.95 18.09 -3.49
CA ARG A 44 6.02 18.14 -4.95
C ARG A 44 5.34 16.92 -5.56
N LEU A 45 4.42 17.16 -6.49
CA LEU A 45 3.77 16.16 -7.33
C LEU A 45 4.10 16.42 -8.79
N ILE A 46 4.70 15.47 -9.47
CA ILE A 46 4.96 15.41 -10.90
C ILE A 46 3.94 14.45 -11.47
N ALA A 47 3.00 14.94 -12.28
CA ALA A 47 1.89 14.14 -12.78
C ALA A 47 1.60 14.47 -14.26
N PRO A 48 0.90 13.60 -15.01
CA PRO A 48 0.59 13.82 -16.41
C PRO A 48 -0.19 15.11 -16.70
N ASP A 49 -0.91 15.62 -15.71
CA ASP A 49 -1.69 16.86 -15.76
C ASP A 49 -0.92 18.09 -15.28
N GLY A 50 0.37 17.94 -14.97
CA GLY A 50 1.30 19.03 -14.63
C GLY A 50 2.06 18.82 -13.32
N ASP A 51 3.17 19.56 -13.21
CA ASP A 51 4.01 19.60 -12.01
C ASP A 51 3.50 20.67 -11.05
N ARG A 52 3.44 20.33 -9.75
CA ARG A 52 3.02 21.26 -8.71
C ARG A 52 3.74 21.03 -7.40
N THR A 53 3.91 22.11 -6.66
CA THR A 53 4.54 22.09 -5.33
C THR A 53 3.71 22.94 -4.39
N HIS A 54 3.35 22.35 -3.24
CA HIS A 54 2.52 22.98 -2.25
C HIS A 54 3.22 23.06 -0.90
N ALA A 55 3.12 24.21 -0.24
CA ALA A 55 3.42 24.32 1.17
C ALA A 55 2.33 23.58 1.95
N VAL A 56 2.70 22.57 2.71
CA VAL A 56 1.77 21.71 3.45
C VAL A 56 2.06 21.69 4.94
N ARG A 57 1.04 21.44 5.74
CA ARG A 57 1.21 21.21 7.18
C ARG A 57 1.69 19.78 7.39
N ALA A 58 2.92 19.62 7.89
CA ALA A 58 3.53 18.34 8.19
C ALA A 58 4.04 18.31 9.63
N VAL A 59 3.75 17.23 10.35
CA VAL A 59 4.15 17.04 11.74
C VAL A 59 4.79 15.68 11.95
N SER A 60 5.64 15.53 12.95
CA SER A 60 6.24 14.25 13.32
C SER A 60 5.64 13.65 14.61
N ALA A 61 4.83 14.41 15.29
CA ALA A 61 4.03 14.00 16.44
C ALA A 61 2.72 14.78 16.45
N ILE A 62 1.69 14.20 17.04
CA ILE A 62 0.40 14.85 17.20
C ILE A 62 0.41 15.59 18.55
N ASP A 63 0.29 16.91 18.47
CA ASP A 63 0.12 17.80 19.60
C ASP A 63 -1.18 18.60 19.35
N THR A 64 -2.31 18.01 19.69
CA THR A 64 -3.63 18.63 19.55
C THR A 64 -4.58 18.14 20.62
N THR A 65 -5.43 19.05 21.10
CA THR A 65 -6.54 18.72 22.00
C THR A 65 -7.81 18.32 21.25
N GLU A 66 -7.85 18.61 19.95
CA GLU A 66 -9.00 18.31 19.09
C GLU A 66 -8.66 17.15 18.13
N PRO A 67 -9.39 16.03 18.21
CA PRO A 67 -9.21 14.92 17.29
C PRO A 67 -9.45 15.31 15.82
N TYR A 68 -8.84 14.57 14.90
CA TYR A 68 -9.16 14.66 13.48
C TYR A 68 -10.49 13.98 13.18
N ASP A 69 -11.23 14.51 12.21
CA ASP A 69 -12.48 13.90 11.75
C ASP A 69 -12.25 12.67 10.89
N LEU A 70 -11.21 12.72 10.05
CA LEU A 70 -10.81 11.66 9.14
C LEU A 70 -9.29 11.40 9.25
N VAL A 71 -8.92 10.15 9.48
CA VAL A 71 -7.53 9.69 9.47
C VAL A 71 -7.32 8.73 8.31
N ILE A 72 -6.51 9.13 7.34
CA ILE A 72 -6.14 8.30 6.17
C ILE A 72 -4.79 7.64 6.46
N LEU A 73 -4.77 6.31 6.57
CA LEU A 73 -3.55 5.56 6.77
C LEU A 73 -2.96 5.17 5.40
N ALA A 74 -1.81 5.76 5.06
CA ALA A 74 -1.14 5.60 3.77
C ALA A 74 0.34 5.18 3.94
N VAL A 75 0.57 4.23 4.82
CA VAL A 75 1.89 3.68 5.13
C VAL A 75 2.04 2.26 4.59
N LYS A 76 3.28 1.75 4.50
CA LYS A 76 3.53 0.33 4.25
C LYS A 76 3.19 -0.47 5.53
N ALA A 77 2.65 -1.68 5.37
CA ALA A 77 2.14 -2.51 6.45
C ALA A 77 3.10 -2.71 7.66
N PRO A 78 4.43 -2.90 7.48
CA PRO A 78 5.34 -3.06 8.62
C PRO A 78 5.41 -1.84 9.56
N ALA A 79 4.98 -0.68 9.12
CA ALA A 79 4.96 0.52 9.95
C ALA A 79 3.63 0.74 10.68
N LEU A 80 2.61 -0.08 10.43
CA LEU A 80 1.23 0.16 10.87
C LEU A 80 1.13 0.34 12.39
N GLU A 81 1.62 -0.61 13.18
CA GLU A 81 1.52 -0.55 14.65
C GLU A 81 2.16 0.73 15.21
N GLN A 82 3.37 1.02 14.78
CA GLN A 82 4.09 2.23 15.21
C GLN A 82 3.33 3.52 14.86
N VAL A 83 2.74 3.57 13.66
CA VAL A 83 2.01 4.79 13.25
C VAL A 83 0.67 4.92 13.94
N LEU A 84 0.00 3.82 14.29
CA LEU A 84 -1.21 3.84 15.12
C LEU A 84 -0.92 4.41 16.51
N ASP A 85 0.22 4.07 17.13
CA ASP A 85 0.66 4.66 18.39
C ASP A 85 0.91 6.17 18.25
N THR A 86 1.62 6.57 17.20
CA THR A 86 1.95 7.97 16.96
C THR A 86 0.72 8.81 16.61
N ALA A 87 -0.27 8.24 15.93
CA ALA A 87 -1.51 8.91 15.53
C ALA A 87 -2.57 8.93 16.64
N ALA A 88 -2.46 8.04 17.65
CA ALA A 88 -3.47 7.86 18.70
C ALA A 88 -3.94 9.16 19.36
N PRO A 89 -3.08 10.16 19.69
CA PRO A 89 -3.55 11.43 20.27
C PRO A 89 -4.47 12.25 19.34
N GLY A 90 -4.43 11.97 18.03
CA GLY A 90 -5.28 12.63 17.04
C GLY A 90 -6.57 11.87 16.71
N ILE A 91 -6.79 10.69 17.30
CA ILE A 91 -7.95 9.84 17.05
C ILE A 91 -8.90 9.90 18.26
N GLY A 92 -10.08 10.41 18.03
CA GLY A 92 -11.16 10.48 19.04
C GLY A 92 -12.32 9.52 18.70
N PRO A 93 -13.34 9.44 19.57
CA PRO A 93 -14.47 8.50 19.39
C PRO A 93 -15.30 8.74 18.11
N ALA A 94 -15.26 9.94 17.55
CA ALA A 94 -15.98 10.31 16.32
C ALA A 94 -15.11 10.31 15.07
N THR A 95 -13.82 9.98 15.20
CA THR A 95 -12.88 9.90 14.08
C THR A 95 -13.25 8.74 13.16
N THR A 96 -13.26 8.98 11.86
CA THR A 96 -13.33 7.91 10.85
C THR A 96 -11.91 7.55 10.40
N ILE A 97 -11.59 6.26 10.34
CA ILE A 97 -10.26 5.77 9.91
C ILE A 97 -10.41 5.10 8.55
N LEU A 98 -9.66 5.60 7.57
CA LEU A 98 -9.62 5.09 6.20
C LEU A 98 -8.22 4.54 5.91
N PRO A 99 -7.99 3.24 6.05
CA PRO A 99 -6.76 2.63 5.56
C PRO A 99 -6.81 2.48 4.03
N ILE A 100 -5.70 2.83 3.37
CA ILE A 100 -5.52 2.64 1.93
C ILE A 100 -4.29 1.76 1.63
N LEU A 101 -3.94 0.89 2.56
CA LEU A 101 -2.87 -0.09 2.44
C LEU A 101 -3.28 -1.20 1.45
N ASN A 102 -2.27 -1.90 0.91
CA ASN A 102 -2.53 -3.12 0.13
C ASN A 102 -2.78 -4.31 1.08
N GLY A 103 -3.49 -5.34 0.60
CA GLY A 103 -3.89 -6.47 1.44
C GLY A 103 -5.10 -6.15 2.32
N MET A 104 -5.37 -6.97 3.34
CA MET A 104 -6.56 -6.83 4.19
C MET A 104 -6.29 -7.02 5.70
N ASP A 105 -5.22 -7.67 6.12
CA ASP A 105 -4.97 -8.00 7.54
C ASP A 105 -4.86 -6.77 8.44
N HIS A 106 -4.47 -5.62 7.86
CA HIS A 106 -4.45 -4.35 8.56
C HIS A 106 -5.84 -3.91 9.07
N LEU A 107 -6.92 -4.34 8.40
CA LEU A 107 -8.29 -4.00 8.82
C LEU A 107 -8.62 -4.58 10.19
N ASP A 108 -8.28 -5.85 10.41
CA ASP A 108 -8.52 -6.53 11.68
C ASP A 108 -7.72 -5.87 12.82
N THR A 109 -6.46 -5.52 12.58
CA THR A 109 -5.61 -4.81 13.54
C THR A 109 -6.18 -3.45 13.93
N ILE A 110 -6.64 -2.66 12.93
CA ILE A 110 -7.19 -1.33 13.20
C ILE A 110 -8.56 -1.42 13.88
N GLU A 111 -9.41 -2.36 13.45
CA GLU A 111 -10.74 -2.55 14.03
C GLU A 111 -10.68 -3.02 15.50
N GLN A 112 -9.72 -3.89 15.85
CA GLN A 112 -9.49 -4.29 17.25
C GLN A 112 -9.11 -3.09 18.13
N ARG A 113 -8.36 -2.14 17.60
CA ARG A 113 -7.90 -0.97 18.35
C ARG A 113 -8.94 0.16 18.38
N TYR A 114 -9.72 0.33 17.31
CA TYR A 114 -10.71 1.39 17.11
C TYR A 114 -12.04 0.82 16.62
N PRO A 115 -12.78 0.09 17.46
CA PRO A 115 -13.98 -0.63 17.05
C PRO A 115 -15.07 0.26 16.44
N GLY A 116 -15.48 -0.08 15.22
CA GLY A 116 -16.55 0.60 14.49
C GLY A 116 -16.19 2.00 13.99
N GLN A 117 -14.90 2.35 13.94
CA GLN A 117 -14.42 3.61 13.36
C GLN A 117 -13.80 3.41 11.96
N VAL A 118 -13.57 2.16 11.56
CA VAL A 118 -12.90 1.83 10.31
C VAL A 118 -13.90 1.75 9.17
N ILE A 119 -13.56 2.38 8.06
CA ILE A 119 -14.25 2.19 6.78
C ILE A 119 -13.31 1.49 5.80
N GLY A 120 -13.88 0.72 4.89
CA GLY A 120 -13.10 0.10 3.83
C GLY A 120 -12.67 1.13 2.79
N GLY A 121 -11.44 0.97 2.30
CA GLY A 121 -10.92 1.81 1.23
C GLY A 121 -9.88 1.11 0.38
N LEU A 122 -9.97 1.29 -0.91
CA LEU A 122 -8.96 0.87 -1.85
C LEU A 122 -8.64 1.98 -2.85
N VAL A 123 -7.40 2.02 -3.28
CA VAL A 123 -6.94 3.01 -4.26
C VAL A 123 -6.24 2.34 -5.43
N LYS A 124 -6.34 2.96 -6.61
CA LYS A 124 -5.56 2.60 -7.79
C LYS A 124 -4.83 3.85 -8.27
N ILE A 125 -3.53 3.82 -8.19
CA ILE A 125 -2.62 4.86 -8.67
C ILE A 125 -1.29 4.21 -9.01
N VAL A 126 -0.63 4.69 -10.05
CA VAL A 126 0.73 4.29 -10.39
C VAL A 126 1.66 5.47 -10.08
N ALA A 127 2.26 5.43 -8.91
CA ALA A 127 3.15 6.50 -8.42
C ALA A 127 4.34 5.93 -7.66
N THR A 128 5.43 6.69 -7.66
CA THR A 128 6.66 6.40 -6.90
C THR A 128 7.20 7.68 -6.27
N LEU A 129 8.18 7.56 -5.38
CA LEU A 129 9.01 8.69 -5.00
C LEU A 129 10.30 8.66 -5.82
N ASP A 130 10.73 9.82 -6.31
CA ASP A 130 12.06 9.98 -6.87
C ASP A 130 13.13 10.18 -5.77
N GLU A 131 14.39 10.31 -6.15
CA GLU A 131 15.52 10.51 -5.22
C GLU A 131 15.41 11.79 -4.40
N SER A 132 14.73 12.82 -4.93
CA SER A 132 14.46 14.07 -4.21
C SER A 132 13.31 13.95 -3.20
N GLY A 133 12.54 12.87 -3.25
CA GLY A 133 11.33 12.67 -2.48
C GLY A 133 10.09 13.33 -3.12
N ALA A 134 10.17 13.77 -4.38
CA ALA A 134 8.99 14.19 -5.14
C ALA A 134 8.16 12.97 -5.55
N ILE A 135 6.85 13.15 -5.58
CA ILE A 135 5.91 12.12 -6.01
C ILE A 135 5.84 12.17 -7.52
N VAL A 136 6.15 11.06 -8.19
CA VAL A 136 6.03 10.90 -9.63
C VAL A 136 4.85 10.00 -9.93
N GLN A 137 3.76 10.55 -10.44
CA GLN A 137 2.59 9.82 -10.91
C GLN A 137 2.77 9.52 -12.41
N MET A 138 2.83 8.23 -12.78
CA MET A 138 3.24 7.78 -14.11
C MET A 138 2.11 7.81 -15.13
N ASN A 139 0.85 7.82 -14.70
CA ASN A 139 -0.32 7.85 -15.58
C ASN A 139 -1.48 8.61 -14.92
N PRO A 140 -2.56 8.97 -15.68
CA PRO A 140 -3.69 9.73 -15.12
C PRO A 140 -4.55 8.97 -14.09
N LEU A 141 -4.33 7.65 -13.93
CA LEU A 141 -5.14 6.83 -13.03
C LEU A 141 -4.98 7.30 -11.58
N CYS A 142 -6.06 7.80 -11.00
CA CYS A 142 -6.15 8.18 -9.60
C CYS A 142 -7.57 7.92 -9.10
N THR A 143 -7.81 6.71 -8.60
CA THR A 143 -9.15 6.30 -8.16
C THR A 143 -9.14 5.90 -6.70
N MET A 144 -10.23 6.15 -6.00
CA MET A 144 -10.49 5.69 -4.65
C MET A 144 -11.89 5.11 -4.58
N THR A 145 -12.02 3.90 -4.06
CA THR A 145 -13.31 3.31 -3.72
C THR A 145 -13.37 3.18 -2.22
N ILE A 146 -14.43 3.68 -1.62
CA ILE A 146 -14.70 3.57 -0.18
C ILE A 146 -16.03 2.89 0.06
N GLY A 147 -16.21 2.35 1.25
CA GLY A 147 -17.50 1.75 1.62
C GLY A 147 -17.57 1.37 3.09
N PRO A 148 -18.78 1.04 3.56
CA PRO A 148 -19.00 0.63 4.94
C PRO A 148 -18.43 -0.77 5.19
N LEU A 149 -17.75 -0.97 6.35
CA LEU A 149 -17.41 -2.30 6.86
C LEU A 149 -18.47 -2.77 7.87
N HIS A 150 -18.80 -1.94 8.86
CA HIS A 150 -19.71 -2.28 9.95
C HIS A 150 -20.81 -1.25 10.16
N LYS A 151 -20.54 0.03 9.90
CA LYS A 151 -21.46 1.16 10.08
C LYS A 151 -21.63 1.91 8.77
N PRO A 152 -22.79 2.54 8.55
CA PRO A 152 -23.00 3.39 7.38
C PRO A 152 -21.89 4.43 7.22
N LEU A 153 -21.50 4.66 5.97
CA LEU A 153 -20.47 5.64 5.62
C LEU A 153 -20.98 7.06 5.91
N PRO A 154 -20.28 7.87 6.70
CA PRO A 154 -20.72 9.25 6.96
C PRO A 154 -20.65 10.10 5.69
N GLN A 155 -21.74 10.79 5.34
CA GLN A 155 -21.81 11.64 4.13
C GLN A 155 -20.68 12.67 4.10
N ARG A 156 -20.32 13.25 5.24
CA ARG A 156 -19.21 14.21 5.38
C ARG A 156 -17.85 13.65 4.89
N VAL A 157 -17.64 12.34 5.00
CA VAL A 157 -16.40 11.69 4.49
C VAL A 157 -16.43 11.67 2.98
N ILE A 158 -17.57 11.30 2.37
CA ILE A 158 -17.77 11.33 0.92
C ILE A 158 -17.52 12.74 0.38
N ASP A 159 -18.18 13.75 0.96
CA ASP A 159 -18.06 15.16 0.56
C ASP A 159 -16.62 15.69 0.68
N THR A 160 -15.86 15.18 1.67
CA THR A 160 -14.46 15.57 1.86
C THR A 160 -13.54 14.97 0.82
N LEU A 161 -13.81 13.73 0.42
CA LEU A 161 -12.98 12.98 -0.53
C LEU A 161 -13.39 13.22 -2.00
N ASP A 162 -14.58 13.74 -2.25
CA ASP A 162 -15.04 14.10 -3.60
C ASP A 162 -14.39 15.42 -4.05
N VAL A 163 -13.26 15.28 -4.72
CA VAL A 163 -12.43 16.41 -5.15
C VAL A 163 -11.91 16.19 -6.58
N ALA A 164 -11.60 17.28 -7.27
CA ALA A 164 -11.06 17.23 -8.61
C ALA A 164 -9.75 16.41 -8.68
N GLY A 165 -9.55 15.67 -9.76
CA GLY A 165 -8.37 14.83 -9.97
C GLY A 165 -8.36 13.54 -9.17
N LEU A 166 -9.40 13.27 -8.38
CA LEU A 166 -9.65 12.01 -7.68
C LEU A 166 -10.99 11.42 -8.12
N GLN A 167 -10.96 10.29 -8.82
CA GLN A 167 -12.18 9.56 -9.16
C GLN A 167 -12.64 8.75 -7.94
N LEU A 168 -13.58 9.31 -7.18
CA LEU A 168 -14.18 8.66 -6.02
C LEU A 168 -15.36 7.76 -6.43
N SER A 169 -15.46 6.60 -5.80
CA SER A 169 -16.64 5.71 -5.89
C SER A 169 -17.02 5.23 -4.50
N VAL A 170 -18.31 5.02 -4.28
CA VAL A 170 -18.83 4.40 -3.06
C VAL A 170 -19.34 3.00 -3.42
N SER A 171 -18.96 2.01 -2.63
CA SER A 171 -19.38 0.63 -2.82
C SER A 171 -20.13 0.11 -1.61
N ASP A 172 -21.30 -0.48 -1.82
CA ASP A 172 -22.04 -1.16 -0.76
C ASP A 172 -21.40 -2.52 -0.38
N ASP A 173 -20.55 -3.07 -1.26
CA ASP A 173 -19.73 -4.25 -1.02
C ASP A 173 -18.23 -3.90 -1.12
N ILE A 174 -17.75 -3.11 -0.19
CA ILE A 174 -16.32 -2.75 -0.16
C ILE A 174 -15.43 -3.94 0.15
N THR A 175 -15.91 -4.90 0.95
CA THR A 175 -15.16 -6.11 1.29
C THR A 175 -14.89 -6.96 0.05
N GLY A 176 -15.90 -7.20 -0.79
CA GLY A 176 -15.71 -7.89 -2.06
C GLY A 176 -14.74 -7.15 -2.99
N ARG A 177 -14.81 -5.81 -3.04
CA ARG A 177 -13.87 -5.01 -3.83
C ARG A 177 -12.42 -5.09 -3.32
N LEU A 178 -12.23 -5.16 -2.01
CA LEU A 178 -10.92 -5.36 -1.41
C LEU A 178 -10.36 -6.75 -1.75
N TRP A 179 -11.19 -7.80 -1.71
CA TRP A 179 -10.80 -9.14 -2.14
C TRP A 179 -10.44 -9.20 -3.62
N GLU A 180 -11.23 -8.57 -4.50
CA GLU A 180 -10.91 -8.46 -5.94
C GLU A 180 -9.53 -7.82 -6.16
N LYS A 181 -9.28 -6.69 -5.48
CA LYS A 181 -7.98 -6.03 -5.57
C LYS A 181 -6.87 -6.91 -5.01
N TRP A 182 -7.08 -7.54 -3.87
CA TRP A 182 -6.05 -8.37 -3.23
C TRP A 182 -5.69 -9.58 -4.08
N ALA A 183 -6.66 -10.32 -4.62
CA ALA A 183 -6.43 -11.42 -5.53
C ALA A 183 -5.64 -10.98 -6.76
N PHE A 184 -6.01 -9.85 -7.38
CA PHE A 184 -5.29 -9.30 -8.53
C PHE A 184 -3.83 -8.95 -8.21
N ILE A 185 -3.59 -8.16 -7.14
CA ILE A 185 -2.21 -7.75 -6.81
C ILE A 185 -1.35 -8.92 -6.35
N ALA A 186 -1.95 -9.93 -5.72
CA ALA A 186 -1.26 -11.16 -5.33
C ALA A 186 -0.89 -12.00 -6.57
N ALA A 187 -1.81 -12.25 -7.50
CA ALA A 187 -1.52 -12.95 -8.76
C ALA A 187 -0.41 -12.25 -9.56
N ALA A 188 -0.52 -10.91 -9.71
CA ALA A 188 0.52 -10.10 -10.33
C ALA A 188 1.87 -10.22 -9.62
N GLY A 189 1.85 -10.20 -8.28
CA GLY A 189 3.03 -10.40 -7.43
C GLY A 189 3.66 -11.77 -7.63
N VAL A 190 2.84 -12.82 -7.61
CA VAL A 190 3.28 -14.20 -7.83
C VAL A 190 4.05 -14.31 -9.14
N VAL A 191 3.43 -13.97 -10.26
CA VAL A 191 4.05 -14.21 -11.57
C VAL A 191 5.26 -13.31 -11.80
N THR A 192 5.19 -12.03 -11.47
CA THR A 192 6.30 -11.12 -11.75
C THR A 192 7.49 -11.31 -10.80
N CYS A 193 7.27 -11.66 -9.53
CA CYS A 193 8.37 -11.95 -8.59
C CYS A 193 9.00 -13.34 -8.86
N LEU A 194 8.17 -14.35 -9.15
CA LEU A 194 8.68 -15.71 -9.41
C LEU A 194 9.50 -15.76 -10.69
N LEU A 195 8.92 -15.24 -11.79
CA LEU A 195 9.54 -15.29 -13.12
C LEU A 195 10.46 -14.09 -13.40
N ARG A 196 10.50 -13.11 -12.48
CA ARG A 196 11.44 -11.97 -12.46
C ARG A 196 11.42 -11.13 -13.74
N ASN A 197 10.23 -10.93 -14.30
CA ASN A 197 10.06 -10.17 -15.54
C ASN A 197 8.71 -9.45 -15.61
N ASP A 198 8.50 -8.64 -16.66
CA ASP A 198 7.21 -8.09 -17.02
C ASP A 198 6.28 -9.14 -17.67
N ILE A 199 5.01 -8.84 -17.71
CA ILE A 199 3.97 -9.75 -18.22
C ILE A 199 4.21 -10.12 -19.68
N GLY A 200 4.52 -9.17 -20.56
CA GLY A 200 4.75 -9.45 -21.98
C GLY A 200 5.94 -10.39 -22.22
N SER A 201 7.03 -10.19 -21.51
CA SER A 201 8.22 -11.07 -21.58
C SER A 201 7.91 -12.47 -21.04
N ILE A 202 7.11 -12.58 -19.97
CA ILE A 202 6.66 -13.86 -19.41
C ILE A 202 5.83 -14.63 -20.45
N ILE A 203 4.88 -13.98 -21.12
CA ILE A 203 4.05 -14.58 -22.16
C ILE A 203 4.90 -15.02 -23.36
N ALA A 204 5.79 -14.15 -23.84
CA ALA A 204 6.69 -14.47 -24.95
C ALA A 204 7.60 -15.69 -24.67
N ALA A 205 7.92 -15.93 -23.39
CA ALA A 205 8.65 -17.10 -22.93
C ALA A 205 7.77 -18.36 -22.74
N GLY A 206 6.46 -18.29 -23.00
CA GLY A 206 5.53 -19.42 -22.84
C GLY A 206 4.92 -19.55 -21.45
N GLY A 207 4.97 -18.49 -20.62
CA GLY A 207 4.52 -18.49 -19.23
C GLY A 207 3.03 -18.15 -19.03
N GLU A 208 2.21 -18.13 -20.07
CA GLU A 208 0.79 -17.78 -19.98
C GLU A 208 -0.01 -18.74 -19.06
N GLN A 209 0.31 -20.02 -19.12
CA GLN A 209 -0.32 -21.01 -18.24
C GLN A 209 -0.05 -20.73 -16.76
N GLN A 210 1.15 -20.30 -16.40
CA GLN A 210 1.52 -19.93 -15.03
C GLN A 210 0.78 -18.67 -14.56
N ILE A 211 0.52 -17.73 -15.46
CA ILE A 211 -0.30 -16.56 -15.16
C ILE A 211 -1.72 -16.99 -14.82
N HIS A 212 -2.36 -17.83 -15.67
CA HIS A 212 -3.70 -18.34 -15.39
C HIS A 212 -3.76 -19.15 -14.10
N GLN A 213 -2.73 -19.94 -13.80
CA GLN A 213 -2.66 -20.69 -12.55
C GLN A 213 -2.57 -19.74 -11.33
N ALA A 214 -1.74 -18.70 -11.37
CA ALA A 214 -1.63 -17.74 -10.27
C ALA A 214 -2.96 -16.99 -10.03
N ILE A 215 -3.68 -16.62 -11.10
CA ILE A 215 -5.02 -16.04 -11.00
C ILE A 215 -5.96 -17.02 -10.32
N ALA A 216 -5.98 -18.28 -10.77
CA ALA A 216 -6.86 -19.31 -10.23
C ALA A 216 -6.60 -19.61 -8.75
N GLU A 217 -5.33 -19.67 -8.32
CA GLU A 217 -4.95 -19.86 -6.92
C GLU A 217 -5.48 -18.73 -6.03
N THR A 218 -5.21 -17.47 -6.39
CA THR A 218 -5.62 -16.32 -5.59
C THR A 218 -7.13 -16.14 -5.54
N GLU A 219 -7.83 -16.41 -6.63
CA GLU A 219 -9.30 -16.39 -6.69
C GLU A 219 -9.94 -17.56 -5.92
N ALA A 220 -9.27 -18.72 -5.86
CA ALA A 220 -9.74 -19.84 -5.07
C ALA A 220 -9.72 -19.51 -3.57
N VAL A 221 -8.70 -18.80 -3.09
CA VAL A 221 -8.63 -18.32 -1.70
C VAL A 221 -9.76 -17.34 -1.41
N ALA A 222 -9.99 -16.35 -2.27
CA ALA A 222 -11.07 -15.39 -2.12
C ALA A 222 -12.44 -16.08 -2.09
N ARG A 223 -12.67 -17.05 -2.96
CA ARG A 223 -13.91 -17.85 -3.01
C ARG A 223 -14.10 -18.68 -1.74
N ALA A 224 -13.04 -19.34 -1.27
CA ALA A 224 -13.10 -20.14 -0.05
C ALA A 224 -13.34 -19.26 1.21
N ALA A 225 -12.89 -18.02 1.18
CA ALA A 225 -13.16 -17.01 2.22
C ALA A 225 -14.60 -16.44 2.14
N GLY A 226 -15.43 -16.87 1.18
CA GLY A 226 -16.80 -16.38 1.01
C GLY A 226 -16.94 -15.12 0.13
N HIS A 227 -15.86 -14.69 -0.53
CA HIS A 227 -15.82 -13.50 -1.38
C HIS A 227 -15.39 -13.84 -2.81
N PRO A 228 -16.20 -14.64 -3.57
CA PRO A 228 -15.87 -14.93 -4.96
C PRO A 228 -15.79 -13.64 -5.77
N LEU A 229 -14.80 -13.56 -6.66
CA LEU A 229 -14.68 -12.41 -7.53
C LEU A 229 -15.89 -12.31 -8.47
N SER A 230 -16.24 -11.06 -8.80
CA SER A 230 -17.23 -10.83 -9.85
C SER A 230 -16.67 -11.26 -11.23
N PRO A 231 -17.55 -11.59 -12.22
CA PRO A 231 -17.10 -11.86 -13.58
C PRO A 231 -16.26 -10.72 -14.17
N ALA A 232 -16.58 -9.47 -13.81
CA ALA A 232 -15.80 -8.29 -14.25
C ALA A 232 -14.44 -8.23 -13.58
N GLY A 233 -14.33 -8.56 -12.29
CA GLY A 233 -13.05 -8.60 -11.55
C GLY A 233 -12.13 -9.68 -12.11
N HIS A 234 -12.65 -10.88 -12.37
CA HIS A 234 -11.92 -11.96 -13.05
C HIS A 234 -11.42 -11.51 -14.44
N ALA A 235 -12.34 -11.00 -15.28
CA ALA A 235 -11.99 -10.54 -16.63
C ALA A 235 -10.92 -9.44 -16.59
N GLN A 236 -10.99 -8.50 -15.63
CA GLN A 236 -9.97 -7.47 -15.46
C GLN A 236 -8.60 -8.09 -15.14
N SER A 237 -8.54 -9.07 -14.24
CA SER A 237 -7.28 -9.76 -13.89
C SER A 237 -6.69 -10.47 -15.10
N VAL A 238 -7.50 -11.22 -15.84
CA VAL A 238 -7.07 -11.92 -17.06
C VAL A 238 -6.58 -10.88 -18.09
N ASN A 239 -7.38 -9.88 -18.44
CA ASN A 239 -7.03 -8.91 -19.48
C ASN A 239 -5.69 -8.17 -19.19
N ILE A 240 -5.43 -7.81 -17.92
CA ILE A 240 -4.21 -7.08 -17.56
C ILE A 240 -3.00 -8.03 -17.54
N LEU A 241 -3.17 -9.22 -16.99
CA LEU A 241 -2.05 -10.15 -16.76
C LEU A 241 -1.76 -11.07 -17.94
N THR A 242 -2.60 -11.06 -19.00
CA THR A 242 -2.34 -11.83 -20.24
C THR A 242 -2.20 -10.93 -21.48
N GLU A 243 -1.93 -9.64 -21.30
CA GLU A 243 -1.67 -8.72 -22.42
C GLU A 243 -0.27 -8.98 -23.01
N PRO A 244 -0.16 -9.46 -24.26
CA PRO A 244 1.13 -9.95 -24.80
C PRO A 244 2.22 -8.88 -24.95
N ALA A 245 1.85 -7.61 -25.12
CA ALA A 245 2.81 -6.51 -25.26
C ALA A 245 3.01 -5.71 -23.97
N SER A 246 2.53 -6.23 -22.83
CA SER A 246 2.51 -5.50 -21.58
C SER A 246 3.89 -5.41 -20.94
N THR A 247 4.32 -4.19 -20.62
CA THR A 247 5.48 -3.91 -19.76
C THR A 247 5.09 -3.87 -18.28
N PHE A 248 3.91 -4.34 -17.93
CA PHE A 248 3.41 -4.31 -16.56
C PHE A 248 4.26 -5.19 -15.64
N THR A 249 4.64 -4.60 -14.50
CA THR A 249 5.25 -5.29 -13.36
C THR A 249 4.49 -4.94 -12.08
N SER A 250 4.39 -5.88 -11.14
CA SER A 250 3.82 -5.58 -9.82
C SER A 250 4.70 -4.60 -9.03
N SER A 251 4.11 -3.88 -8.08
CA SER A 251 4.88 -3.08 -7.12
C SER A 251 5.82 -3.94 -6.30
N LEU A 252 5.39 -5.16 -5.93
CA LEU A 252 6.22 -6.13 -5.21
C LEU A 252 7.50 -6.48 -5.97
N TYR A 253 7.40 -6.69 -7.28
CA TYR A 253 8.58 -6.99 -8.09
C TYR A 253 9.52 -5.78 -8.17
N ARG A 254 8.99 -4.56 -8.32
CA ARG A 254 9.81 -3.35 -8.32
C ARG A 254 10.51 -3.12 -6.97
N ASP A 255 9.83 -3.39 -5.86
CA ASP A 255 10.42 -3.33 -4.52
C ASP A 255 11.51 -4.40 -4.36
N LEU A 256 11.26 -5.63 -4.83
CA LEU A 256 12.23 -6.72 -4.81
C LEU A 256 13.50 -6.38 -5.61
N GLN A 257 13.36 -5.73 -6.78
CA GLN A 257 14.50 -5.28 -7.58
C GLN A 257 15.37 -4.22 -6.86
N LYS A 258 14.75 -3.39 -6.02
CA LYS A 258 15.43 -2.39 -5.19
C LYS A 258 16.01 -2.96 -3.89
N GLY A 259 15.78 -4.25 -3.62
CA GLY A 259 16.16 -4.88 -2.35
C GLY A 259 15.23 -4.53 -1.19
N GLU A 260 14.06 -3.95 -1.49
CA GLU A 260 13.01 -3.65 -0.52
C GLU A 260 12.05 -4.84 -0.40
N ALA A 261 11.85 -5.34 0.82
CA ALA A 261 11.03 -6.52 1.06
C ALA A 261 9.66 -6.24 1.67
N ALA A 262 9.37 -4.99 1.90
CA ALA A 262 8.45 -4.55 2.95
C ALA A 262 6.99 -5.04 2.84
N GLU A 263 6.48 -5.40 1.65
CA GLU A 263 5.05 -5.74 1.50
C GLU A 263 4.77 -7.20 1.09
N ALA A 264 5.78 -7.99 0.76
CA ALA A 264 5.55 -9.36 0.29
C ALA A 264 4.86 -10.24 1.35
N GLU A 265 5.27 -10.16 2.61
CA GLU A 265 4.62 -10.91 3.70
C GLU A 265 3.19 -10.41 3.93
N HIS A 266 2.94 -9.13 3.83
CA HIS A 266 1.61 -8.57 4.04
C HIS A 266 0.63 -8.90 2.89
N ILE A 267 1.12 -8.99 1.66
CA ILE A 267 0.26 -9.27 0.49
C ILE A 267 0.22 -10.77 0.20
N LEU A 268 1.37 -11.40 0.01
CA LEU A 268 1.44 -12.81 -0.36
C LEU A 268 1.45 -13.74 0.87
N GLY A 269 2.19 -13.39 1.92
CA GLY A 269 2.26 -14.17 3.16
C GLY A 269 0.91 -14.26 3.87
N ALA A 270 0.21 -13.13 3.99
CA ALA A 270 -1.12 -13.09 4.56
C ALA A 270 -2.14 -13.90 3.73
N LEU A 271 -2.05 -13.88 2.40
CA LEU A 271 -2.91 -14.68 1.54
C LEU A 271 -2.60 -16.18 1.64
N SER A 272 -1.32 -16.58 1.70
CA SER A 272 -0.91 -17.96 1.93
C SER A 272 -1.40 -18.49 3.29
N ALA A 273 -1.27 -17.70 4.36
CA ALA A 273 -1.80 -18.08 5.66
C ALA A 273 -3.33 -18.27 5.67
N ARG A 274 -4.07 -17.45 4.90
CA ARG A 274 -5.52 -17.65 4.71
C ARG A 274 -5.82 -18.89 3.87
N ALA A 275 -5.02 -19.17 2.83
CA ALA A 275 -5.13 -20.39 2.03
C ALA A 275 -4.98 -21.64 2.90
N ASP A 276 -3.95 -21.68 3.75
CA ASP A 276 -3.72 -22.78 4.71
C ASP A 276 -4.91 -22.96 5.65
N ALA A 277 -5.40 -21.89 6.26
CA ALA A 277 -6.55 -21.92 7.17
C ALA A 277 -7.83 -22.43 6.48
N LEU A 278 -7.99 -22.13 5.19
CA LEU A 278 -9.13 -22.55 4.36
C LEU A 278 -8.90 -23.86 3.61
N ARG A 279 -7.72 -24.47 3.74
CA ARG A 279 -7.29 -25.70 3.05
C ARG A 279 -7.36 -25.57 1.52
N VAL A 280 -6.92 -24.44 1.00
CA VAL A 280 -6.78 -24.17 -0.45
C VAL A 280 -5.31 -24.34 -0.83
N GLU A 281 -5.04 -25.16 -1.82
CA GLU A 281 -3.68 -25.34 -2.34
C GLU A 281 -3.26 -24.14 -3.20
N THR A 282 -2.08 -23.58 -2.91
CA THR A 282 -1.53 -22.40 -3.60
C THR A 282 -0.04 -22.59 -3.96
N PRO A 283 0.29 -23.61 -4.78
CA PRO A 283 1.67 -24.00 -5.02
C PRO A 283 2.55 -22.91 -5.64
N LEU A 284 2.03 -22.07 -6.55
CA LEU A 284 2.81 -20.97 -7.13
C LEU A 284 3.01 -19.84 -6.13
N LEU A 285 1.99 -19.53 -5.33
CA LEU A 285 2.08 -18.52 -4.26
C LEU A 285 3.15 -18.93 -3.23
N ASP A 286 3.14 -20.18 -2.77
CA ASP A 286 4.06 -20.69 -1.75
C ASP A 286 5.50 -20.76 -2.28
N LEU A 287 5.68 -21.18 -3.54
CA LEU A 287 6.96 -21.16 -4.21
C LEU A 287 7.51 -19.73 -4.34
N THR A 288 6.65 -18.77 -4.68
CA THR A 288 7.02 -17.35 -4.79
C THR A 288 7.46 -16.79 -3.44
N LEU A 289 6.71 -17.07 -2.38
CA LEU A 289 7.10 -16.66 -1.02
C LEU A 289 8.44 -17.23 -0.60
N THR A 290 8.65 -18.52 -0.86
CA THR A 290 9.94 -19.17 -0.59
C THR A 290 11.08 -18.49 -1.33
N GLN A 291 10.88 -18.17 -2.61
CA GLN A 291 11.87 -17.46 -3.43
C GLN A 291 12.18 -16.06 -2.87
N ILE A 292 11.15 -15.30 -2.51
CA ILE A 292 11.32 -13.94 -1.95
C ILE A 292 12.06 -14.00 -0.61
N ARG A 293 11.64 -14.88 0.30
CA ARG A 293 12.28 -15.09 1.60
C ARG A 293 13.76 -15.49 1.47
N ALA A 294 14.07 -16.42 0.56
CA ALA A 294 15.44 -16.81 0.28
C ALA A 294 16.28 -15.66 -0.30
N HIS A 295 15.69 -14.83 -1.16
CA HIS A 295 16.34 -13.62 -1.69
C HIS A 295 16.72 -12.63 -0.58
N HIS A 296 15.83 -12.37 0.37
CA HIS A 296 16.08 -11.46 1.50
C HIS A 296 17.17 -11.99 2.42
N LEU A 297 17.14 -13.27 2.80
CA LEU A 297 18.16 -13.88 3.63
C LEU A 297 19.57 -13.76 3.00
N ARG A 298 19.65 -13.82 1.67
CA ARG A 298 20.91 -13.63 0.94
C ARG A 298 21.39 -12.16 0.99
N HIS A 299 20.49 -11.20 0.89
CA HIS A 299 20.81 -9.78 0.97
C HIS A 299 21.28 -9.38 2.37
N ASP A 300 20.60 -9.84 3.41
CA ASP A 300 20.97 -9.57 4.81
C ASP A 300 22.37 -10.11 5.16
N ARG A 301 22.70 -11.32 4.67
CA ARG A 301 24.05 -11.88 4.84
C ARG A 301 25.12 -11.03 4.17
N LYS A 302 24.87 -10.50 2.97
CA LYS A 302 25.84 -9.62 2.29
C LYS A 302 26.02 -8.29 3.00
N SER A 303 24.94 -7.72 3.55
CA SER A 303 24.97 -6.46 4.29
C SER A 303 25.68 -6.62 5.64
N SER A 304 25.59 -7.78 6.30
CA SER A 304 26.28 -8.06 7.57
C SER A 304 27.78 -8.29 7.38
N VAL A 305 28.20 -8.87 6.27
CA VAL A 305 29.63 -9.12 5.95
C VAL A 305 30.35 -7.80 5.59
N ASN A 306 29.65 -6.82 5.05
CA ASN A 306 30.21 -5.50 4.66
C ASN A 306 30.14 -4.43 5.76
N ARG A 307 29.75 -4.75 6.99
CA ARG A 307 29.90 -3.80 8.10
C ARG A 307 31.36 -3.78 8.55
N PRO A 308 32.06 -2.62 8.53
CA PRO A 308 33.40 -2.52 9.11
C PRO A 308 33.29 -2.86 10.60
N GLU A 309 34.24 -3.66 11.10
CA GLU A 309 34.39 -3.91 12.54
C GLU A 309 34.49 -2.56 13.27
N PRO A 310 33.85 -2.40 14.44
CA PRO A 310 34.05 -1.19 15.23
C PRO A 310 35.54 -1.08 15.58
N ASP A 311 36.13 0.05 15.23
CA ASP A 311 37.54 0.41 15.53
C ASP A 311 37.71 0.32 17.04
N ILE A 312 38.26 -0.78 17.53
CA ILE A 312 38.64 -0.92 18.96
C ILE A 312 39.90 -0.09 19.14
N ALA A 313 39.75 1.15 19.60
CA ALA A 313 40.86 1.99 19.99
C ALA A 313 41.74 1.23 21.00
N PRO A 314 43.06 1.14 20.77
CA PRO A 314 43.94 0.44 21.70
C PRO A 314 43.97 1.20 23.04
N GLY A 315 43.52 0.51 24.10
CA GLY A 315 43.54 1.02 25.45
C GLY A 315 44.92 1.47 25.85
N SER A 316 45.06 2.74 26.25
CA SER A 316 46.24 3.27 26.89
C SER A 316 46.50 2.54 28.21
N ILE A 317 47.42 1.61 28.19
CA ILE A 317 48.06 1.11 29.40
C ILE A 317 48.93 2.26 29.93
N ARG A 318 48.47 2.91 30.99
CA ARG A 318 49.35 3.77 31.81
C ARG A 318 49.99 2.87 32.88
N ALA A 319 51.28 2.89 32.89
CA ALA A 319 52.16 2.39 33.97
C ALA A 319 52.01 3.27 35.21
#